data_2d7178c566e3a55bcd67e5649202179b
#
_entry.id   2d7178c566e3a55bcd67e5649202179b
#
_cell.length_a   1.000
_cell.length_b   1.000
_cell.length_c   1.000
_cell.angle_alpha   90.00
_cell.angle_beta   90.00
_cell.angle_gamma   90.00
#
_symmetry.space_group_name_H-M   'P 1'
#
loop_
_entity.id
_entity.type
_entity.pdbx_description
1 polymer ?
#
loop_
_entity_poly.entity_id
_entity_poly.type
_entity_poly.pdbx_seq_one_letter_code
_entity_poly.pdbx_strand_id
1 'polypeptide(L)'
;MMRESAEHMASMMDALCPMHVILDPAGRIHHAGPTMLKLCGAGVVGARFTELFELKRPRGDGCMAALLAHAGTKLHLQKRSGIRTDLKGVLVPLPGDGTLGPKGGAMVNLSFGISVVDAVRDYALTSSDFAATDLTIEMLYLMEAKTAAMEASRTLNLRLKGAMIAAEEKAYTDTLTGLKNRRALDYLLGRTIEAEQDFALVHIDLDFFKAVNDTFGHAAGDHVLREVARVMVEEVRGEDVVARVGGDEFVLILSSVISSGRVHDICERLIARIRQPIPFGDDFCRISASAGSVLSCTYARLGADRMMADADVALYAAKARGRGCHVPFTVEVP
;
A
#
# COMPACT_ATOMS: atom_id res chain seq x y z
N MET A 1 47.72 -20.13 45.11
CA MET A 1 46.51 -20.95 45.23
C MET A 1 45.21 -20.13 45.33
N MET A 2 44.94 -19.30 46.36
CA MET A 2 43.68 -18.50 46.44
C MET A 2 43.59 -17.41 45.34
N ARG A 3 44.69 -16.76 44.96
CA ARG A 3 44.75 -15.71 43.95
C ARG A 3 44.53 -16.28 42.53
N GLU A 4 45.14 -17.41 42.22
CA GLU A 4 44.97 -18.14 40.95
C GLU A 4 43.53 -18.65 40.77
N SER A 5 42.89 -19.10 41.87
CA SER A 5 41.50 -19.54 41.85
C SER A 5 40.51 -18.37 41.51
N ALA A 6 40.79 -17.17 42.04
CA ALA A 6 40.00 -15.98 41.77
C ALA A 6 40.17 -15.49 40.31
N GLU A 7 41.38 -15.54 39.76
CA GLU A 7 41.66 -15.16 38.36
C GLU A 7 41.01 -16.13 37.39
N HIS A 8 41.05 -17.44 37.66
CA HIS A 8 40.34 -18.44 36.84
C HIS A 8 38.81 -18.23 36.88
N MET A 9 38.25 -17.89 38.04
CA MET A 9 36.85 -17.65 38.20
C MET A 9 36.41 -16.37 37.43
N ALA A 10 37.20 -15.32 37.49
CA ALA A 10 36.95 -14.09 36.72
C ALA A 10 36.96 -14.38 35.19
N SER A 11 37.94 -15.14 34.72
CA SER A 11 38.01 -15.56 33.31
C SER A 11 36.82 -16.40 32.87
N MET A 12 36.31 -17.31 33.71
CA MET A 12 35.08 -18.07 33.42
C MET A 12 33.87 -17.13 33.35
N MET A 13 33.74 -16.17 34.26
CA MET A 13 32.65 -15.20 34.24
C MET A 13 32.71 -14.28 33.02
N ASP A 14 33.90 -13.85 32.61
CA ASP A 14 34.12 -13.07 31.40
C ASP A 14 33.65 -13.81 30.13
N ALA A 15 33.85 -15.13 30.07
CA ALA A 15 33.42 -15.97 28.96
C ALA A 15 31.92 -16.27 28.98
N LEU A 16 31.36 -16.56 30.17
CA LEU A 16 29.95 -16.96 30.30
C LEU A 16 28.98 -15.79 30.39
N CYS A 17 29.42 -14.66 30.94
CA CYS A 17 28.61 -13.47 31.19
C CYS A 17 29.38 -12.20 30.80
N PRO A 18 29.75 -11.97 29.52
CA PRO A 18 30.65 -10.88 29.12
C PRO A 18 30.14 -9.48 29.48
N MET A 19 28.85 -9.36 29.79
CA MET A 19 28.21 -8.13 30.26
C MET A 19 28.02 -8.07 31.79
N HIS A 20 28.85 -8.74 32.58
CA HIS A 20 28.72 -8.65 34.04
C HIS A 20 29.55 -7.52 34.63
N VAL A 21 29.16 -7.09 35.83
CA VAL A 21 29.95 -6.26 36.72
C VAL A 21 29.93 -6.85 38.14
N ILE A 22 31.07 -6.76 38.86
CA ILE A 22 31.17 -7.11 40.27
C ILE A 22 31.25 -5.81 41.06
N LEU A 23 30.37 -5.66 42.03
CA LEU A 23 30.27 -4.48 42.89
C LEU A 23 30.88 -4.78 44.28
N ASP A 24 31.53 -3.80 44.84
CA ASP A 24 31.92 -3.80 46.24
C ASP A 24 30.74 -3.40 47.17
N PRO A 25 30.87 -3.49 48.51
CA PRO A 25 29.82 -3.10 49.45
C PRO A 25 29.40 -1.63 49.36
N ALA A 26 30.26 -0.76 48.79
CA ALA A 26 29.98 0.65 48.57
C ALA A 26 29.30 0.92 47.22
N GLY A 27 29.03 -0.14 46.45
CA GLY A 27 28.43 -0.05 45.09
C GLY A 27 29.39 0.43 44.01
N ARG A 28 30.72 0.34 44.24
CA ARG A 28 31.74 0.60 43.23
C ARG A 28 32.01 -0.65 42.41
N ILE A 29 32.25 -0.48 41.13
CA ILE A 29 32.59 -1.56 40.23
C ILE A 29 34.03 -2.02 40.52
N HIS A 30 34.15 -3.23 41.02
CA HIS A 30 35.43 -3.88 41.32
C HIS A 30 36.00 -4.60 40.10
N HIS A 31 35.11 -5.20 39.28
CA HIS A 31 35.45 -5.86 38.02
C HIS A 31 34.32 -5.65 37.01
N ALA A 32 34.65 -5.64 35.73
CA ALA A 32 33.70 -5.54 34.64
C ALA A 32 34.12 -6.49 33.51
N GLY A 33 33.16 -7.24 33.00
CA GLY A 33 33.39 -8.14 31.89
C GLY A 33 33.75 -7.38 30.60
N PRO A 34 34.29 -8.08 29.59
CA PRO A 34 34.88 -7.47 28.39
C PRO A 34 33.91 -6.59 27.63
N THR A 35 32.64 -7.00 27.49
CA THR A 35 31.61 -6.21 26.79
C THR A 35 31.23 -4.96 27.58
N MET A 36 31.24 -5.02 28.92
CA MET A 36 31.00 -3.84 29.74
C MET A 36 32.15 -2.84 29.63
N LEU A 37 33.40 -3.30 29.53
CA LEU A 37 34.56 -2.44 29.25
C LEU A 37 34.45 -1.74 27.90
N LYS A 38 33.95 -2.46 26.87
CA LYS A 38 33.70 -1.91 25.55
C LYS A 38 32.57 -0.86 25.55
N LEU A 39 31.54 -1.09 26.37
CA LEU A 39 30.38 -0.19 26.50
C LEU A 39 30.70 1.11 27.24
N CYS A 40 31.48 1.02 28.34
CA CYS A 40 31.66 2.10 29.28
C CYS A 40 33.09 2.69 29.28
N GLY A 41 34.04 2.03 28.62
CA GLY A 41 35.44 2.38 28.59
C GLY A 41 36.21 1.90 29.82
N ALA A 42 37.55 2.03 29.79
CA ALA A 42 38.44 1.52 30.86
C ALA A 42 38.21 2.18 32.23
N GLY A 43 37.62 3.37 32.26
CA GLY A 43 37.31 4.08 33.53
C GLY A 43 36.10 3.53 34.30
N VAL A 44 35.49 2.44 33.84
CA VAL A 44 34.34 1.82 34.53
C VAL A 44 34.72 1.20 35.87
N VAL A 45 35.91 0.61 35.97
CA VAL A 45 36.42 0.02 37.22
C VAL A 45 36.74 1.14 38.19
N GLY A 46 36.21 1.03 39.41
CA GLY A 46 36.33 2.02 40.49
C GLY A 46 35.19 3.07 40.50
N ALA A 47 34.46 3.23 39.39
CA ALA A 47 33.29 4.11 39.35
C ALA A 47 32.12 3.53 40.16
N ARG A 48 31.23 4.38 40.66
CA ARG A 48 29.96 3.90 41.24
C ARG A 48 29.01 3.42 40.15
N PHE A 49 28.40 2.27 40.36
CA PHE A 49 27.43 1.67 39.40
C PHE A 49 26.30 2.64 39.06
N THR A 50 25.77 3.35 40.06
CA THR A 50 24.69 4.32 39.89
C THR A 50 25.08 5.65 39.25
N GLU A 51 26.37 5.95 39.17
CA GLU A 51 26.89 7.07 38.38
C GLU A 51 26.87 6.74 36.88
N LEU A 52 27.05 5.47 36.52
CA LEU A 52 27.07 5.01 35.13
C LEU A 52 25.69 4.59 34.65
N PHE A 53 24.85 4.02 35.52
CA PHE A 53 23.55 3.46 35.20
C PHE A 53 22.44 4.03 36.07
N GLU A 54 21.36 4.43 35.44
CA GLU A 54 20.11 4.82 36.12
C GLU A 54 19.23 3.61 36.26
N LEU A 55 18.80 3.29 37.49
CA LEU A 55 17.79 2.24 37.72
C LEU A 55 16.41 2.78 37.42
N LYS A 56 15.77 2.28 36.34
CA LYS A 56 14.42 2.66 35.92
C LYS A 56 13.35 1.85 36.65
N ARG A 57 13.62 0.54 36.87
CA ARG A 57 12.72 -0.39 37.57
C ARG A 57 13.54 -1.50 38.24
N PRO A 58 13.25 -1.86 39.50
CA PRO A 58 12.32 -1.16 40.40
C PRO A 58 12.86 0.25 40.74
N ARG A 59 11.99 1.17 41.16
CA ARG A 59 12.39 2.52 41.59
C ARG A 59 13.09 2.43 42.96
N GLY A 60 14.24 3.07 43.10
CA GLY A 60 15.01 3.11 44.36
C GLY A 60 16.05 4.24 44.31
N ASP A 61 16.64 4.56 45.46
CA ASP A 61 17.68 5.58 45.63
C ASP A 61 19.03 5.15 45.02
N GLY A 62 19.13 3.91 44.53
CA GLY A 62 20.34 3.36 43.94
C GLY A 62 21.47 3.07 44.92
N CYS A 63 21.27 3.16 46.22
CA CYS A 63 22.28 2.72 47.18
C CYS A 63 22.44 1.19 47.13
N MET A 64 23.62 0.69 47.60
CA MET A 64 23.90 -0.76 47.56
C MET A 64 22.87 -1.59 48.33
N ALA A 65 22.35 -1.07 49.43
CA ALA A 65 21.32 -1.73 50.22
C ALA A 65 20.00 -1.87 49.44
N ALA A 66 19.60 -0.82 48.70
CA ALA A 66 18.42 -0.87 47.86
C ALA A 66 18.60 -1.83 46.66
N LEU A 67 19.79 -1.88 46.08
CA LEU A 67 20.12 -2.84 45.01
C LEU A 67 20.05 -4.28 45.51
N LEU A 68 20.60 -4.55 46.70
CA LEU A 68 20.57 -5.88 47.33
C LEU A 68 19.13 -6.31 47.72
N ALA A 69 18.29 -5.37 48.12
CA ALA A 69 16.85 -5.67 48.39
C ALA A 69 16.11 -6.20 47.15
N HIS A 70 16.65 -5.95 45.96
CA HIS A 70 16.07 -6.45 44.67
C HIS A 70 16.87 -7.63 44.09
N ALA A 71 17.69 -8.31 44.93
CA ALA A 71 18.43 -9.51 44.50
C ALA A 71 17.49 -10.56 43.86
N GLY A 72 17.92 -11.16 42.78
CA GLY A 72 17.14 -12.13 41.97
C GLY A 72 15.99 -11.57 41.17
N THR A 73 15.69 -10.26 41.29
CA THR A 73 14.62 -9.63 40.46
C THR A 73 15.22 -8.97 39.22
N LYS A 74 14.38 -8.80 38.22
CA LYS A 74 14.77 -8.16 36.96
C LYS A 74 14.93 -6.67 37.12
N LEU A 75 16.12 -6.17 36.84
CA LEU A 75 16.43 -4.75 36.82
C LEU A 75 16.30 -4.18 35.43
N HIS A 76 15.75 -2.99 35.31
CA HIS A 76 15.77 -2.18 34.09
C HIS A 76 16.64 -0.97 34.34
N LEU A 77 17.67 -0.82 33.54
CA LEU A 77 18.69 0.19 33.70
C LEU A 77 18.84 0.98 32.39
N GLN A 78 19.32 2.22 32.53
CA GLN A 78 19.70 3.03 31.39
C GLN A 78 21.08 3.63 31.62
N LYS A 79 21.94 3.55 30.63
CA LYS A 79 23.28 4.18 30.68
C LYS A 79 23.12 5.70 30.71
N ARG A 80 23.81 6.38 31.65
CA ARG A 80 23.68 7.83 31.88
C ARG A 80 24.50 8.68 30.91
N SER A 81 25.73 8.21 30.57
CA SER A 81 26.69 8.97 29.77
C SER A 81 26.91 8.40 28.38
N GLY A 82 27.13 9.26 27.39
CA GLY A 82 27.31 8.87 26.00
C GLY A 82 25.99 8.42 25.34
N ILE A 83 26.05 7.33 24.59
CA ILE A 83 24.85 6.76 23.95
C ILE A 83 23.93 6.19 25.02
N ARG A 84 22.69 6.68 25.07
CA ARG A 84 21.68 6.18 26.01
C ARG A 84 21.24 4.79 25.58
N THR A 85 21.63 3.79 26.36
CA THR A 85 21.32 2.39 26.07
C THR A 85 20.49 1.80 27.19
N ASP A 86 19.36 1.21 26.88
CA ASP A 86 18.56 0.49 27.86
C ASP A 86 19.07 -0.92 28.04
N LEU A 87 19.26 -1.29 29.31
CA LEU A 87 19.79 -2.58 29.71
C LEU A 87 18.80 -3.29 30.65
N LYS A 88 18.85 -4.59 30.65
CA LYS A 88 18.20 -5.46 31.63
C LYS A 88 19.26 -6.17 32.41
N GLY A 89 19.00 -6.43 33.69
CA GLY A 89 19.97 -7.13 34.52
C GLY A 89 19.33 -7.91 35.66
N VAL A 90 20.14 -8.73 36.26
CA VAL A 90 19.82 -9.44 37.50
C VAL A 90 21.03 -9.27 38.45
N LEU A 91 20.74 -8.89 39.68
CA LEU A 91 21.76 -8.78 40.74
C LEU A 91 21.73 -10.04 41.61
N VAL A 92 22.90 -10.57 41.87
CA VAL A 92 23.12 -11.71 42.79
C VAL A 92 24.13 -11.31 43.86
N PRO A 93 23.79 -11.42 45.15
CA PRO A 93 24.78 -11.19 46.23
C PRO A 93 25.96 -12.17 46.16
N LEU A 94 27.13 -11.69 46.41
CA LEU A 94 28.33 -12.55 46.44
C LEU A 94 28.43 -13.34 47.76
N PRO A 95 28.97 -14.59 47.70
CA PRO A 95 29.28 -15.35 48.90
C PRO A 95 30.22 -14.58 49.83
N GLY A 96 30.00 -14.70 51.12
CA GLY A 96 30.80 -13.99 52.13
C GLY A 96 32.23 -14.46 52.33
N ASP A 97 32.68 -15.47 51.57
CA ASP A 97 34.03 -16.06 51.66
C ASP A 97 35.11 -15.28 50.89
N GLY A 98 34.72 -14.31 50.06
CA GLY A 98 35.65 -13.51 49.26
C GLY A 98 36.24 -14.20 48.02
N THR A 99 35.77 -15.38 47.65
CA THR A 99 36.27 -16.16 46.51
C THR A 99 35.87 -15.56 45.15
N LEU A 100 34.70 -14.91 45.07
CA LEU A 100 34.14 -14.33 43.83
C LEU A 100 34.24 -12.79 43.78
N GLY A 101 34.78 -12.17 44.82
CA GLY A 101 34.89 -10.72 44.91
C GLY A 101 34.79 -10.18 46.33
N PRO A 102 34.63 -8.87 46.53
CA PRO A 102 34.60 -8.25 47.87
C PRO A 102 33.46 -8.81 48.73
N LYS A 103 33.78 -9.13 50.01
CA LYS A 103 32.78 -9.57 50.98
C LYS A 103 31.66 -8.54 51.11
N GLY A 104 30.40 -8.99 51.01
CA GLY A 104 29.21 -8.11 51.00
C GLY A 104 28.98 -7.35 49.73
N GLY A 105 29.68 -7.71 48.65
CA GLY A 105 29.43 -7.22 47.28
C GLY A 105 28.34 -7.95 46.56
N ALA A 106 28.15 -7.62 45.29
CA ALA A 106 27.18 -8.27 44.39
C ALA A 106 27.70 -8.36 42.97
N MET A 107 27.24 -9.37 42.25
CA MET A 107 27.40 -9.44 40.81
C MET A 107 26.09 -8.96 40.11
N VAL A 108 26.22 -8.13 39.09
CA VAL A 108 25.10 -7.74 38.21
C VAL A 108 25.42 -8.26 36.83
N ASN A 109 24.63 -9.20 36.36
CA ASN A 109 24.67 -9.64 34.95
C ASN A 109 23.67 -8.83 34.13
N LEU A 110 24.13 -8.27 33.02
CA LEU A 110 23.40 -7.34 32.19
C LEU A 110 23.14 -7.93 30.78
N SER A 111 22.13 -7.41 30.08
CA SER A 111 21.87 -7.70 28.70
C SER A 111 21.17 -6.52 28.02
N PHE A 112 21.27 -6.41 26.71
CA PHE A 112 20.64 -5.34 25.94
C PHE A 112 19.11 -5.53 25.76
N GLY A 113 18.62 -6.76 25.87
CA GLY A 113 17.21 -7.05 25.60
C GLY A 113 16.80 -6.63 24.18
N ILE A 114 15.75 -5.80 24.07
CA ILE A 114 15.25 -5.32 22.76
C ILE A 114 16.17 -4.28 22.10
N SER A 115 17.05 -3.64 22.85
CA SER A 115 17.98 -2.61 22.36
C SER A 115 19.23 -3.20 21.71
N VAL A 116 19.30 -4.51 21.54
CA VAL A 116 20.50 -5.21 21.03
C VAL A 116 20.87 -4.78 19.61
N VAL A 117 19.90 -4.53 18.74
CA VAL A 117 20.13 -4.11 17.34
C VAL A 117 20.88 -2.78 17.30
N ASP A 118 20.39 -1.81 18.08
CA ASP A 118 21.03 -0.50 18.16
C ASP A 118 22.39 -0.58 18.85
N ALA A 119 22.49 -1.37 19.91
CA ALA A 119 23.75 -1.55 20.64
C ALA A 119 24.86 -2.19 19.77
N VAL A 120 24.52 -3.19 18.95
CA VAL A 120 25.49 -3.81 18.02
C VAL A 120 26.05 -2.76 17.06
N ARG A 121 25.23 -1.91 16.52
CA ARG A 121 25.65 -0.82 15.62
C ARG A 121 26.46 0.24 16.38
N ASP A 122 25.92 0.72 17.49
CA ASP A 122 26.40 1.91 18.19
C ASP A 122 27.73 1.66 18.91
N TYR A 123 27.99 0.42 19.36
CA TYR A 123 29.22 0.00 20.04
C TYR A 123 30.08 -0.92 19.16
N ALA A 124 29.73 -1.14 17.90
CA ALA A 124 30.43 -2.05 16.98
C ALA A 124 30.67 -3.43 17.60
N LEU A 125 29.60 -4.01 18.20
CA LEU A 125 29.68 -5.33 18.85
C LEU A 125 29.74 -6.43 17.79
N THR A 126 30.42 -7.51 18.15
CA THR A 126 30.58 -8.72 17.31
C THR A 126 30.12 -9.95 18.10
N SER A 127 30.11 -11.12 17.48
CA SER A 127 29.74 -12.37 18.15
C SER A 127 30.58 -12.67 19.39
N SER A 128 31.83 -12.24 19.42
CA SER A 128 32.71 -12.40 20.59
C SER A 128 32.36 -11.52 21.79
N ASP A 129 31.49 -10.54 21.62
CA ASP A 129 31.03 -9.67 22.71
C ASP A 129 29.80 -10.25 23.45
N PHE A 130 29.30 -11.40 23.01
CA PHE A 130 28.17 -12.11 23.60
C PHE A 130 28.62 -13.47 24.13
N ALA A 131 27.90 -14.01 25.10
CA ALA A 131 28.16 -15.37 25.56
C ALA A 131 27.91 -16.37 24.41
N ALA A 132 28.70 -17.43 24.35
CA ALA A 132 28.53 -18.44 23.29
C ALA A 132 27.16 -19.14 23.28
N THR A 133 26.44 -19.07 24.40
CA THR A 133 25.06 -19.58 24.55
C THR A 133 23.99 -18.52 24.36
N ASP A 134 24.35 -17.29 24.05
CA ASP A 134 23.42 -16.20 23.84
C ASP A 134 22.90 -16.25 22.40
N LEU A 135 21.59 -16.42 22.24
CA LEU A 135 20.90 -16.47 20.94
C LEU A 135 20.76 -15.10 20.28
N THR A 136 21.41 -14.08 20.79
CA THR A 136 21.28 -12.70 20.30
C THR A 136 21.70 -12.57 18.85
N ILE A 137 22.78 -13.23 18.44
CA ILE A 137 23.30 -13.18 17.07
C ILE A 137 22.33 -13.88 16.11
N GLU A 138 21.84 -15.04 16.48
CA GLU A 138 20.83 -15.78 15.68
C GLU A 138 19.53 -14.98 15.54
N MET A 139 19.10 -14.33 16.61
CA MET A 139 17.92 -13.43 16.55
C MET A 139 18.15 -12.24 15.63
N LEU A 140 19.35 -11.65 15.62
CA LEU A 140 19.70 -10.56 14.70
C LEU A 140 19.61 -11.01 13.24
N TYR A 141 20.19 -12.16 12.90
CA TYR A 141 20.09 -12.73 11.55
C TYR A 141 18.64 -13.02 11.14
N LEU A 142 17.85 -13.57 12.06
CA LEU A 142 16.42 -13.83 11.78
C LEU A 142 15.63 -12.54 11.59
N MET A 143 15.92 -11.48 12.34
CA MET A 143 15.28 -10.19 12.18
C MET A 143 15.66 -9.53 10.85
N GLU A 144 16.93 -9.59 10.45
CA GLU A 144 17.39 -9.08 9.17
C GLU A 144 16.76 -9.83 7.99
N ALA A 145 16.78 -11.17 8.04
CA ALA A 145 16.14 -12.01 7.04
C ALA A 145 14.62 -11.75 6.95
N LYS A 146 13.95 -11.59 8.09
CA LYS A 146 12.51 -11.23 8.13
C LYS A 146 12.27 -9.87 7.49
N THR A 147 13.08 -8.86 7.81
CA THR A 147 12.94 -7.51 7.24
C THR A 147 13.11 -7.54 5.73
N ALA A 148 14.16 -8.20 5.23
CA ALA A 148 14.39 -8.37 3.81
C ALA A 148 13.24 -9.10 3.09
N ALA A 149 12.72 -10.17 3.70
CA ALA A 149 11.57 -10.91 3.17
C ALA A 149 10.29 -10.06 3.14
N MET A 150 10.05 -9.23 4.17
CA MET A 150 8.90 -8.32 4.22
C MET A 150 9.00 -7.22 3.15
N GLU A 151 10.17 -6.65 2.93
CA GLU A 151 10.40 -5.65 1.88
C GLU A 151 10.21 -6.24 0.48
N ALA A 152 10.75 -7.44 0.23
CA ALA A 152 10.55 -8.15 -1.02
C ALA A 152 9.06 -8.45 -1.27
N SER A 153 8.34 -8.93 -0.26
CA SER A 153 6.90 -9.19 -0.32
C SER A 153 6.10 -7.91 -0.62
N ARG A 154 6.43 -6.80 0.04
CA ARG A 154 5.79 -5.50 -0.19
C ARG A 154 5.99 -5.01 -1.63
N THR A 155 7.20 -5.12 -2.14
CA THR A 155 7.53 -4.74 -3.52
C THR A 155 6.77 -5.58 -4.54
N LEU A 156 6.69 -6.89 -4.32
CA LEU A 156 5.93 -7.81 -5.18
C LEU A 156 4.44 -7.48 -5.18
N ASN A 157 3.85 -7.24 -4.01
CA ASN A 157 2.45 -6.86 -3.88
C ASN A 157 2.12 -5.55 -4.64
N LEU A 158 2.99 -4.55 -4.58
CA LEU A 158 2.82 -3.30 -5.34
C LEU A 158 2.85 -3.55 -6.85
N ARG A 159 3.78 -4.39 -7.33
CA ARG A 159 3.85 -4.77 -8.75
C ARG A 159 2.61 -5.53 -9.22
N LEU A 160 2.15 -6.51 -8.42
CA LEU A 160 0.94 -7.28 -8.72
C LEU A 160 -0.29 -6.38 -8.78
N LYS A 161 -0.45 -5.45 -7.83
CA LYS A 161 -1.55 -4.50 -7.83
C LYS A 161 -1.52 -3.59 -9.05
N GLY A 162 -0.34 -3.08 -9.44
CA GLY A 162 -0.18 -2.29 -10.66
C GLY A 162 -0.51 -3.08 -11.94
N ALA A 163 -0.04 -4.33 -12.04
CA ALA A 163 -0.36 -5.21 -13.16
C ALA A 163 -1.86 -5.56 -13.23
N MET A 164 -2.51 -5.76 -12.08
CA MET A 164 -3.95 -6.02 -12.01
C MET A 164 -4.76 -4.81 -12.51
N ILE A 165 -4.44 -3.58 -12.05
CA ILE A 165 -5.09 -2.35 -12.52
C ILE A 165 -4.91 -2.19 -14.04
N ALA A 166 -3.69 -2.36 -14.55
CA ALA A 166 -3.43 -2.26 -15.98
C ALA A 166 -4.16 -3.33 -16.80
N ALA A 167 -4.29 -4.55 -16.26
CA ALA A 167 -5.08 -5.61 -16.89
C ALA A 167 -6.59 -5.31 -16.89
N GLU A 168 -7.12 -4.75 -15.81
CA GLU A 168 -8.50 -4.31 -15.70
C GLU A 168 -8.79 -3.17 -16.69
N GLU A 169 -7.93 -2.14 -16.74
CA GLU A 169 -8.05 -1.05 -17.71
C GLU A 169 -8.08 -1.59 -19.15
N LYS A 170 -7.14 -2.47 -19.49
CA LYS A 170 -7.09 -3.10 -20.80
C LYS A 170 -8.31 -3.99 -21.11
N ALA A 171 -8.86 -4.64 -20.07
CA ALA A 171 -10.04 -5.50 -20.21
C ALA A 171 -11.36 -4.72 -20.42
N TYR A 172 -11.44 -3.48 -19.91
CA TYR A 172 -12.68 -2.68 -19.89
C TYR A 172 -12.61 -1.38 -20.70
N THR A 173 -11.50 -1.12 -21.39
CA THR A 173 -11.29 0.10 -22.19
C THR A 173 -11.06 -0.25 -23.66
N ASP A 174 -11.62 0.55 -24.57
CA ASP A 174 -11.28 0.51 -25.98
C ASP A 174 -9.92 1.18 -26.20
N THR A 175 -8.97 0.46 -26.75
CA THR A 175 -7.57 0.90 -26.88
C THR A 175 -7.36 2.06 -27.86
N LEU A 176 -8.28 2.28 -28.80
CA LEU A 176 -8.20 3.35 -29.79
C LEU A 176 -8.71 4.68 -29.21
N THR A 177 -9.86 4.63 -28.56
CA THR A 177 -10.60 5.83 -28.14
C THR A 177 -10.47 6.17 -26.66
N GLY A 178 -10.02 5.21 -25.82
CA GLY A 178 -9.97 5.35 -24.37
C GLY A 178 -11.35 5.26 -23.68
N LEU A 179 -12.42 5.06 -24.43
CA LEU A 179 -13.77 4.87 -23.91
C LEU A 179 -13.95 3.49 -23.27
N LYS A 180 -15.05 3.27 -22.58
CA LYS A 180 -15.45 1.93 -22.16
C LYS A 180 -15.65 1.04 -23.40
N ASN A 181 -15.23 -0.22 -23.32
CA ASN A 181 -15.47 -1.20 -24.37
C ASN A 181 -16.81 -1.94 -24.12
N ARG A 182 -17.19 -2.85 -25.03
CA ARG A 182 -18.40 -3.67 -24.95
C ARG A 182 -18.55 -4.38 -23.61
N ARG A 183 -17.46 -5.00 -23.13
CA ARG A 183 -17.47 -5.74 -21.85
C ARG A 183 -17.76 -4.81 -20.67
N ALA A 184 -17.19 -3.61 -20.67
CA ALA A 184 -17.46 -2.61 -19.64
C ALA A 184 -18.92 -2.13 -19.70
N LEU A 185 -19.45 -1.90 -20.89
CA LEU A 185 -20.85 -1.52 -21.06
C LEU A 185 -21.80 -2.56 -20.47
N ASP A 186 -21.62 -3.84 -20.83
CA ASP A 186 -22.48 -4.94 -20.37
C ASP A 186 -22.47 -5.03 -18.84
N TYR A 187 -21.30 -4.91 -18.23
CA TYR A 187 -21.15 -4.91 -16.78
C TYR A 187 -21.83 -3.70 -16.11
N LEU A 188 -21.60 -2.49 -16.64
CA LEU A 188 -22.14 -1.26 -16.08
C LEU A 188 -23.67 -1.18 -16.26
N LEU A 189 -24.18 -1.58 -17.42
CA LEU A 189 -25.63 -1.62 -17.69
C LEU A 189 -26.33 -2.61 -16.73
N GLY A 190 -25.76 -3.79 -16.52
CA GLY A 190 -26.26 -4.76 -15.55
C GLY A 190 -26.34 -4.16 -14.15
N ARG A 191 -25.27 -3.51 -13.68
CA ARG A 191 -25.24 -2.85 -12.37
C ARG A 191 -26.24 -1.71 -12.23
N THR A 192 -26.44 -0.90 -13.30
CA THR A 192 -27.41 0.20 -13.28
C THR A 192 -28.84 -0.34 -13.15
N ILE A 193 -29.15 -1.46 -13.86
CA ILE A 193 -30.43 -2.16 -13.75
C ILE A 193 -30.63 -2.73 -12.34
N GLU A 194 -29.63 -3.41 -11.78
CA GLU A 194 -29.69 -3.97 -10.40
C GLU A 194 -29.88 -2.89 -9.33
N ALA A 195 -29.34 -1.69 -9.56
CA ALA A 195 -29.49 -0.56 -8.65
C ALA A 195 -30.86 0.12 -8.74
N GLU A 196 -31.74 -0.33 -9.63
CA GLU A 196 -33.09 0.22 -9.89
C GLU A 196 -33.07 1.75 -10.13
N GLN A 197 -31.98 2.27 -10.69
CA GLN A 197 -31.86 3.68 -11.01
C GLN A 197 -32.49 3.99 -12.37
N ASP A 198 -33.10 5.15 -12.47
CA ASP A 198 -33.60 5.63 -13.76
C ASP A 198 -32.44 6.06 -14.67
N PHE A 199 -32.48 5.64 -15.93
CA PHE A 199 -31.51 6.01 -16.95
C PHE A 199 -32.10 5.97 -18.34
N ALA A 200 -31.37 6.57 -19.28
CA ALA A 200 -31.61 6.39 -20.71
C ALA A 200 -30.43 5.66 -21.34
N LEU A 201 -30.73 4.72 -22.23
CA LEU A 201 -29.74 4.05 -23.06
C LEU A 201 -29.85 4.63 -24.49
N VAL A 202 -28.72 5.05 -25.06
CA VAL A 202 -28.64 5.61 -26.40
C VAL A 202 -27.65 4.81 -27.23
N HIS A 203 -28.08 4.22 -28.33
CA HIS A 203 -27.25 3.56 -29.33
C HIS A 203 -26.99 4.52 -30.49
N ILE A 204 -25.72 4.72 -30.83
CA ILE A 204 -25.26 5.69 -31.84
C ILE A 204 -24.36 4.98 -32.84
N ASP A 205 -24.55 5.31 -34.11
CA ASP A 205 -23.73 4.80 -35.20
C ASP A 205 -23.29 5.99 -36.08
N LEU A 206 -22.05 5.97 -36.54
CA LEU A 206 -21.46 7.04 -37.33
C LEU A 206 -21.86 6.88 -38.82
N ASP A 207 -22.64 7.82 -39.31
CA ASP A 207 -23.02 7.87 -40.71
C ASP A 207 -21.84 8.25 -41.59
N PHE A 208 -21.67 7.56 -42.71
CA PHE A 208 -20.62 7.79 -43.71
C PHE A 208 -19.19 7.48 -43.25
N PHE A 209 -18.98 6.84 -42.09
CA PHE A 209 -17.65 6.50 -41.58
C PHE A 209 -16.87 5.60 -42.54
N LYS A 210 -17.51 4.65 -43.18
CA LYS A 210 -16.89 3.80 -44.24
C LYS A 210 -16.33 4.63 -45.40
N ALA A 211 -17.02 5.67 -45.83
CA ALA A 211 -16.57 6.53 -46.91
C ALA A 211 -15.26 7.30 -46.53
N VAL A 212 -15.11 7.68 -45.26
CA VAL A 212 -13.86 8.27 -44.76
C VAL A 212 -12.70 7.27 -44.84
N ASN A 213 -12.94 6.03 -44.42
CA ASN A 213 -11.89 4.98 -44.53
C ASN A 213 -11.52 4.69 -45.98
N ASP A 214 -12.53 4.61 -46.86
CA ASP A 214 -12.33 4.31 -48.29
C ASP A 214 -11.61 5.47 -49.01
N THR A 215 -11.81 6.73 -48.58
CA THR A 215 -11.22 7.91 -49.21
C THR A 215 -9.85 8.29 -48.64
N PHE A 216 -9.70 8.29 -47.32
CA PHE A 216 -8.52 8.82 -46.61
C PHE A 216 -7.71 7.73 -45.89
N GLY A 217 -8.18 6.47 -45.95
CA GLY A 217 -7.52 5.34 -45.28
C GLY A 217 -7.87 5.19 -43.80
N HIS A 218 -7.49 4.06 -43.22
CA HIS A 218 -7.81 3.70 -41.83
C HIS A 218 -7.23 4.67 -40.79
N ALA A 219 -6.10 5.33 -41.09
CA ALA A 219 -5.54 6.32 -40.17
C ALA A 219 -6.46 7.54 -40.00
N ALA A 220 -7.16 7.96 -41.02
CA ALA A 220 -8.18 9.00 -40.96
C ALA A 220 -9.40 8.54 -40.15
N GLY A 221 -9.84 7.31 -40.37
CA GLY A 221 -10.92 6.71 -39.59
C GLY A 221 -10.58 6.63 -38.08
N ASP A 222 -9.37 6.19 -37.75
CA ASP A 222 -8.89 6.16 -36.37
C ASP A 222 -8.85 7.56 -35.73
N HIS A 223 -8.45 8.58 -36.51
CA HIS A 223 -8.49 9.96 -36.06
C HIS A 223 -9.92 10.45 -35.80
N VAL A 224 -10.84 10.18 -36.74
CA VAL A 224 -12.26 10.52 -36.59
C VAL A 224 -12.87 9.85 -35.36
N LEU A 225 -12.59 8.57 -35.11
CA LEU A 225 -13.08 7.87 -33.91
C LEU A 225 -12.61 8.48 -32.61
N ARG A 226 -11.35 8.95 -32.55
CA ARG A 226 -10.83 9.64 -31.37
C ARG A 226 -11.51 11.00 -31.16
N GLU A 227 -11.71 11.76 -32.21
CA GLU A 227 -12.40 13.06 -32.13
C GLU A 227 -13.87 12.89 -31.71
N VAL A 228 -14.57 11.92 -32.27
CA VAL A 228 -15.94 11.59 -31.87
C VAL A 228 -16.01 11.19 -30.42
N ALA A 229 -15.09 10.33 -29.95
CA ALA A 229 -15.00 9.93 -28.54
C ALA A 229 -14.80 11.15 -27.63
N ARG A 230 -13.92 12.08 -27.99
CA ARG A 230 -13.69 13.34 -27.26
C ARG A 230 -14.97 14.18 -27.19
N VAL A 231 -15.65 14.38 -28.32
CA VAL A 231 -16.91 15.10 -28.38
C VAL A 231 -17.97 14.48 -27.48
N MET A 232 -18.11 13.15 -27.50
CA MET A 232 -19.08 12.44 -26.66
C MET A 232 -18.80 12.65 -25.17
N VAL A 233 -17.54 12.53 -24.73
CA VAL A 233 -17.17 12.75 -23.32
C VAL A 233 -17.40 14.20 -22.87
N GLU A 234 -17.20 15.17 -23.75
CA GLU A 234 -17.43 16.59 -23.43
C GLU A 234 -18.92 16.95 -23.32
N GLU A 235 -19.81 16.26 -24.02
CA GLU A 235 -21.26 16.53 -24.03
C GLU A 235 -22.03 15.84 -22.91
N VAL A 236 -21.48 14.78 -22.33
CA VAL A 236 -22.10 14.03 -21.23
C VAL A 236 -21.50 14.41 -19.87
N ARG A 237 -22.17 14.03 -18.80
CA ARG A 237 -21.69 14.27 -17.44
C ARG A 237 -20.69 13.20 -16.99
N GLY A 238 -19.93 13.49 -15.96
CA GLY A 238 -18.97 12.53 -15.40
C GLY A 238 -19.59 11.26 -14.83
N GLU A 239 -20.88 11.27 -14.52
CA GLU A 239 -21.66 10.12 -14.04
C GLU A 239 -22.24 9.27 -15.19
N ASP A 240 -22.26 9.82 -16.41
CA ASP A 240 -22.74 9.11 -17.59
C ASP A 240 -21.65 8.16 -18.13
N VAL A 241 -22.06 7.10 -18.79
CA VAL A 241 -21.17 6.13 -19.42
C VAL A 241 -21.13 6.33 -20.92
N VAL A 242 -19.92 6.42 -21.48
CA VAL A 242 -19.69 6.39 -22.93
C VAL A 242 -18.89 5.15 -23.26
N ALA A 243 -19.43 4.32 -24.15
CA ALA A 243 -18.78 3.09 -24.58
C ALA A 243 -18.72 3.00 -26.10
N ARG A 244 -17.63 2.44 -26.61
CA ARG A 244 -17.50 2.01 -28.01
C ARG A 244 -17.70 0.50 -28.09
N VAL A 245 -18.71 0.04 -28.80
CA VAL A 245 -19.14 -1.36 -28.80
C VAL A 245 -18.85 -2.10 -30.13
N GLY A 246 -18.55 -1.34 -31.18
CA GLY A 246 -18.21 -1.85 -32.49
C GLY A 246 -17.29 -0.91 -33.25
N GLY A 247 -17.10 -1.13 -34.54
CA GLY A 247 -16.22 -0.30 -35.39
C GLY A 247 -16.55 1.20 -35.30
N ASP A 248 -17.76 1.56 -35.63
CA ASP A 248 -18.35 2.90 -35.67
C ASP A 248 -19.59 3.05 -34.75
N GLU A 249 -19.77 2.08 -33.84
CA GLU A 249 -20.93 2.03 -32.93
C GLU A 249 -20.52 2.46 -31.51
N PHE A 250 -21.34 3.32 -30.92
CA PHE A 250 -21.18 3.82 -29.56
C PHE A 250 -22.48 3.67 -28.77
N VAL A 251 -22.35 3.50 -27.45
CA VAL A 251 -23.53 3.44 -26.57
C VAL A 251 -23.30 4.39 -25.39
N LEU A 252 -24.36 5.15 -25.06
CA LEU A 252 -24.37 5.99 -23.85
C LEU A 252 -25.36 5.42 -22.83
N ILE A 253 -24.99 5.46 -21.55
CA ILE A 253 -25.93 5.32 -20.42
C ILE A 253 -25.99 6.69 -19.75
N LEU A 254 -27.12 7.37 -19.88
CA LEU A 254 -27.36 8.69 -19.29
C LEU A 254 -28.08 8.51 -17.97
N SER A 255 -27.37 8.73 -16.88
CA SER A 255 -27.82 8.53 -15.50
C SER A 255 -28.87 9.56 -15.10
N SER A 256 -29.90 9.11 -14.33
CA SER A 256 -30.97 9.99 -13.81
C SER A 256 -31.74 10.76 -14.90
N VAL A 257 -31.87 10.21 -16.10
CA VAL A 257 -32.63 10.80 -17.21
C VAL A 257 -33.90 10.00 -17.46
N ILE A 258 -35.06 10.64 -17.23
CA ILE A 258 -36.40 10.06 -17.37
C ILE A 258 -37.25 10.75 -18.47
N SER A 259 -36.68 11.76 -19.11
CA SER A 259 -37.39 12.56 -20.12
C SER A 259 -36.85 12.30 -21.53
N SER A 260 -37.70 11.85 -22.41
CA SER A 260 -37.36 11.66 -23.85
C SER A 260 -36.90 12.97 -24.49
N GLY A 261 -37.48 14.11 -24.12
CA GLY A 261 -37.07 15.42 -24.63
C GLY A 261 -35.64 15.77 -24.25
N ARG A 262 -35.24 15.47 -23.00
CA ARG A 262 -33.86 15.69 -22.56
C ARG A 262 -32.84 14.79 -23.28
N VAL A 263 -33.20 13.53 -23.53
CA VAL A 263 -32.35 12.64 -24.34
C VAL A 263 -32.24 13.17 -25.75
N HIS A 264 -33.35 13.64 -26.33
CA HIS A 264 -33.38 14.24 -27.67
C HIS A 264 -32.42 15.44 -27.74
N ASP A 265 -32.51 16.38 -26.80
CA ASP A 265 -31.63 17.57 -26.75
C ASP A 265 -30.14 17.21 -26.67
N ILE A 266 -29.79 16.17 -25.88
CA ILE A 266 -28.41 15.68 -25.76
C ILE A 266 -27.97 15.08 -27.11
N CYS A 267 -28.78 14.21 -27.72
CA CYS A 267 -28.44 13.59 -28.97
C CYS A 267 -28.31 14.60 -30.11
N GLU A 268 -29.19 15.59 -30.20
CA GLU A 268 -29.13 16.64 -31.24
C GLU A 268 -27.87 17.49 -31.13
N ARG A 269 -27.46 17.85 -29.89
CA ARG A 269 -26.16 18.55 -29.67
C ARG A 269 -24.97 17.69 -30.07
N LEU A 270 -24.99 16.41 -29.70
CA LEU A 270 -23.94 15.46 -30.07
C LEU A 270 -23.82 15.35 -31.60
N ILE A 271 -24.94 15.11 -32.27
CA ILE A 271 -25.02 14.98 -33.75
C ILE A 271 -24.53 16.26 -34.42
N ALA A 272 -24.96 17.45 -33.93
CA ALA A 272 -24.56 18.73 -34.48
C ALA A 272 -23.04 18.95 -34.35
N ARG A 273 -22.44 18.56 -33.22
CA ARG A 273 -20.97 18.64 -33.01
C ARG A 273 -20.23 17.63 -33.89
N ILE A 274 -20.67 16.37 -33.96
CA ILE A 274 -20.04 15.32 -34.76
C ILE A 274 -20.09 15.68 -36.27
N ARG A 275 -21.09 16.41 -36.70
CA ARG A 275 -21.26 16.86 -38.11
C ARG A 275 -20.25 17.94 -38.49
N GLN A 276 -19.58 18.57 -37.54
CA GLN A 276 -18.53 19.57 -37.85
C GLN A 276 -17.35 18.90 -38.57
N PRO A 277 -16.79 19.54 -39.61
CA PRO A 277 -15.66 18.98 -40.33
C PRO A 277 -14.48 18.72 -39.42
N ILE A 278 -13.97 17.50 -39.43
CA ILE A 278 -12.82 17.06 -38.64
C ILE A 278 -11.54 17.25 -39.47
N PRO A 279 -10.59 18.09 -39.09
CA PRO A 279 -9.35 18.31 -39.83
C PRO A 279 -8.48 17.03 -39.86
N PHE A 280 -7.97 16.68 -41.05
CA PHE A 280 -7.01 15.58 -41.23
C PHE A 280 -5.96 15.93 -42.29
N GLY A 281 -4.77 16.29 -41.91
CA GLY A 281 -3.75 16.86 -42.83
C GLY A 281 -4.22 18.18 -43.41
N ASP A 282 -4.22 18.27 -44.76
CA ASP A 282 -4.68 19.44 -45.47
C ASP A 282 -6.19 19.35 -45.86
N ASP A 283 -6.85 18.25 -45.48
CA ASP A 283 -8.22 17.95 -45.80
C ASP A 283 -9.14 17.89 -44.59
N PHE A 284 -10.43 17.65 -44.83
CA PHE A 284 -11.45 17.54 -43.79
C PHE A 284 -12.27 16.24 -43.97
N CYS A 285 -12.34 15.43 -42.92
CA CYS A 285 -13.26 14.33 -42.85
C CYS A 285 -14.66 14.84 -42.47
N ARG A 286 -15.70 14.37 -43.20
CA ARG A 286 -17.09 14.74 -42.94
C ARG A 286 -17.91 13.49 -42.65
N ILE A 287 -18.49 13.47 -41.47
CA ILE A 287 -19.36 12.41 -40.98
C ILE A 287 -20.63 12.99 -40.37
N SER A 288 -21.54 12.14 -39.99
CA SER A 288 -22.66 12.45 -39.12
C SER A 288 -22.88 11.31 -38.15
N ALA A 289 -23.93 11.33 -37.36
CA ALA A 289 -24.30 10.23 -36.50
C ALA A 289 -25.82 10.08 -36.46
N SER A 290 -26.29 8.84 -36.44
CA SER A 290 -27.68 8.48 -36.15
C SER A 290 -27.77 7.90 -34.74
N ALA A 291 -28.84 8.22 -34.01
CA ALA A 291 -29.04 7.76 -32.65
C ALA A 291 -30.45 7.18 -32.41
N GLY A 292 -30.48 6.06 -31.68
CA GLY A 292 -31.69 5.47 -31.14
C GLY A 292 -31.66 5.43 -29.61
N SER A 293 -32.76 5.73 -28.93
CA SER A 293 -32.78 5.71 -27.48
C SER A 293 -33.98 5.00 -26.87
N VAL A 294 -33.76 4.49 -25.64
CA VAL A 294 -34.81 3.92 -24.79
C VAL A 294 -34.69 4.51 -23.37
N LEU A 295 -35.80 4.58 -22.65
CA LEU A 295 -35.86 5.02 -21.26
C LEU A 295 -36.13 3.84 -20.32
N SER A 296 -35.40 3.69 -19.22
CA SER A 296 -35.64 2.63 -18.24
C SER A 296 -37.04 2.65 -17.66
N CYS A 297 -37.57 3.83 -17.40
CA CYS A 297 -38.92 4.02 -16.81
C CYS A 297 -40.08 3.56 -17.73
N THR A 298 -39.84 3.24 -19.01
CA THR A 298 -40.87 2.72 -19.91
C THR A 298 -41.03 1.20 -19.85
N TYR A 299 -40.19 0.51 -19.11
CA TYR A 299 -40.20 -0.94 -19.00
C TYR A 299 -40.79 -1.39 -17.67
N ALA A 300 -41.79 -2.29 -17.72
CA ALA A 300 -42.31 -2.95 -16.52
C ALA A 300 -41.26 -3.88 -15.86
N ARG A 301 -40.34 -4.43 -16.65
CA ARG A 301 -39.21 -5.22 -16.23
C ARG A 301 -37.99 -4.89 -17.06
N LEU A 302 -36.96 -4.40 -16.42
CA LEU A 302 -35.69 -4.06 -17.07
C LEU A 302 -34.93 -5.33 -17.47
N GLY A 303 -34.33 -5.28 -18.67
CA GLY A 303 -33.45 -6.32 -19.18
C GLY A 303 -32.47 -5.72 -20.19
N ALA A 304 -31.17 -5.91 -19.98
CA ALA A 304 -30.12 -5.31 -20.79
C ALA A 304 -30.25 -5.64 -22.28
N ASP A 305 -30.41 -6.92 -22.59
CA ASP A 305 -30.50 -7.38 -23.98
C ASP A 305 -31.73 -6.78 -24.71
N ARG A 306 -32.87 -6.70 -24.00
CA ARG A 306 -34.07 -6.11 -24.55
C ARG A 306 -33.91 -4.61 -24.79
N MET A 307 -33.36 -3.90 -23.85
CA MET A 307 -33.13 -2.45 -23.98
C MET A 307 -32.16 -2.13 -25.13
N MET A 308 -31.10 -2.93 -25.28
CA MET A 308 -30.17 -2.81 -26.39
C MET A 308 -30.86 -3.08 -27.73
N ALA A 309 -31.69 -4.13 -27.85
CA ALA A 309 -32.40 -4.45 -29.04
C ALA A 309 -33.43 -3.35 -29.42
N ASP A 310 -34.15 -2.81 -28.43
CA ASP A 310 -35.13 -1.75 -28.67
C ASP A 310 -34.46 -0.42 -29.10
N ALA A 311 -33.26 -0.11 -28.51
CA ALA A 311 -32.44 1.02 -28.92
C ALA A 311 -31.90 0.86 -30.35
N ASP A 312 -31.54 -0.37 -30.75
CA ASP A 312 -31.10 -0.69 -32.10
C ASP A 312 -32.26 -0.53 -33.14
N VAL A 313 -33.48 -0.95 -32.80
CA VAL A 313 -34.67 -0.70 -33.62
C VAL A 313 -34.88 0.81 -33.83
N ALA A 314 -34.74 1.62 -32.78
CA ALA A 314 -34.84 3.07 -32.88
C ALA A 314 -33.71 3.68 -33.73
N LEU A 315 -32.50 3.18 -33.61
CA LEU A 315 -31.35 3.58 -34.41
C LEU A 315 -31.57 3.26 -35.89
N TYR A 316 -32.11 2.07 -36.20
CA TYR A 316 -32.48 1.72 -37.56
C TYR A 316 -33.55 2.67 -38.15
N ALA A 317 -34.53 3.06 -37.32
CA ALA A 317 -35.53 4.06 -37.72
C ALA A 317 -34.88 5.44 -37.98
N ALA A 318 -33.87 5.86 -37.22
CA ALA A 318 -33.12 7.08 -37.49
C ALA A 318 -32.37 7.02 -38.82
N LYS A 319 -31.73 5.90 -39.14
CA LYS A 319 -31.07 5.67 -40.44
C LYS A 319 -32.04 5.69 -41.59
N ALA A 320 -33.24 5.10 -41.43
CA ALA A 320 -34.31 5.09 -42.45
C ALA A 320 -34.92 6.48 -42.69
N ARG A 321 -34.94 7.38 -41.69
CA ARG A 321 -35.41 8.76 -41.83
C ARG A 321 -34.42 9.71 -42.53
N GLY A 322 -33.32 9.20 -43.05
CA GLY A 322 -32.32 9.98 -43.78
C GLY A 322 -31.03 10.23 -43.02
N ARG A 323 -30.83 9.56 -41.91
CA ARG A 323 -29.64 9.67 -41.03
C ARG A 323 -29.50 11.03 -40.37
N GLY A 324 -28.45 11.18 -39.58
CA GLY A 324 -28.10 12.44 -38.92
C GLY A 324 -29.18 12.94 -37.96
N CYS A 325 -29.90 12.06 -37.31
CA CYS A 325 -30.99 12.41 -36.39
C CYS A 325 -31.13 11.42 -35.25
N HIS A 326 -31.86 11.80 -34.23
CA HIS A 326 -32.21 10.97 -33.08
C HIS A 326 -33.67 10.51 -33.16
N VAL A 327 -33.93 9.23 -32.89
CA VAL A 327 -35.26 8.64 -32.78
C VAL A 327 -35.41 7.93 -31.43
N PRO A 328 -36.38 8.31 -30.59
CA PRO A 328 -36.72 7.54 -29.40
C PRO A 328 -37.51 6.30 -29.76
N PHE A 329 -37.24 5.21 -29.07
CA PHE A 329 -38.08 4.03 -29.11
C PHE A 329 -39.41 4.30 -28.39
N THR A 330 -40.51 4.10 -29.07
CA THR A 330 -41.85 4.16 -28.48
C THR A 330 -42.40 2.75 -28.40
N VAL A 331 -42.67 2.29 -27.18
CA VAL A 331 -43.45 1.05 -27.02
C VAL A 331 -44.85 1.34 -27.56
N GLU A 332 -45.23 0.73 -28.66
CA GLU A 332 -46.65 0.70 -29.01
C GLU A 332 -47.36 -0.06 -27.89
N VAL A 333 -48.08 0.67 -27.03
CA VAL A 333 -49.00 0.04 -26.07
C VAL A 333 -50.16 -0.46 -26.88
N PRO A 334 -50.43 -1.80 -26.92
CA PRO A 334 -51.55 -2.36 -27.64
C PRO A 334 -52.89 -1.94 -27.04
#